data_ac394c023c0ec824c51a1b8498437135
#
_entry.id   ac394c023c0ec824c51a1b8498437135
#
_cell.length_a   1.000
_cell.length_b   1.000
_cell.length_c   1.000
_cell.angle_alpha   90.00
_cell.angle_beta   90.00
_cell.angle_gamma   90.00
#
_symmetry.space_group_name_H-M   'P 1'
#
loop_
_entity.id
_entity.type
_entity.pdbx_description
1 polymer ?
#
loop_
_entity_poly.entity_id
_entity_poly.type
_entity_poly.pdbx_seq_one_letter_code
_entity_poly.pdbx_strand_id
1 'polypeptide(L)'
;MTPGPAAKTMSPQPPVNEHKEIPGNPSTAKSSQQKLNDRTNGEPLRVLSEEDWNFWITNGYVVIKNAVPKEQVKKLAGYLWEYEDKDPDDMETWYRRPNAMMQMKELNNTGMVEIYNHQYMWDNRQSPRVHQAFADVWGTDRLWVTIDRANLNFPLRPGFEYKGFIHWDYDPETRPVNVQGVLALADQTDPNMGGFQCIPELYRTYDSWRLRQPEDRDHYKPDTTGFELVKVKMEAGDLLIFNSLEPHGIRPNTSGDKVRIAQYISMMPAQEDNDALRQWRIDSWRNRDAMEGYAFPGDPLQREHRNPVAELSPLGRKLLGLDRW
;
A
#
# COMPACT_ATOMS: atom_id res chain seq x y z
N MET A 1 -46.29 32.07 -17.49
CA MET A 1 -44.83 32.20 -17.37
C MET A 1 -44.37 30.98 -16.61
N THR A 2 -43.80 30.02 -17.31
CA THR A 2 -43.22 28.81 -16.75
C THR A 2 -41.77 29.10 -16.34
N PRO A 3 -41.31 28.73 -15.14
CA PRO A 3 -39.91 28.95 -14.75
C PRO A 3 -39.02 28.02 -15.55
N GLY A 4 -37.95 28.57 -16.09
CA GLY A 4 -36.93 27.86 -16.83
C GLY A 4 -36.12 26.89 -15.94
N PRO A 5 -35.43 25.90 -16.52
CA PRO A 5 -34.72 24.89 -15.77
C PRO A 5 -33.54 25.49 -14.99
N ALA A 6 -33.51 25.18 -13.70
CA ALA A 6 -32.40 25.56 -12.82
C ALA A 6 -31.07 25.03 -13.35
N ALA A 7 -30.07 25.90 -13.43
CA ALA A 7 -28.71 25.55 -13.79
C ALA A 7 -28.19 24.51 -12.84
N LYS A 8 -27.76 23.33 -13.37
CA LYS A 8 -27.00 22.34 -12.62
C LYS A 8 -25.68 22.98 -12.20
N THR A 9 -25.56 23.29 -10.92
CA THR A 9 -24.27 23.57 -10.33
C THR A 9 -23.40 22.35 -10.52
N MET A 10 -22.39 22.44 -11.37
CA MET A 10 -21.31 21.44 -11.45
C MET A 10 -20.67 21.37 -10.08
N SER A 11 -20.67 20.18 -9.49
CA SER A 11 -19.83 19.89 -8.34
C SER A 11 -18.38 20.27 -8.69
N PRO A 12 -17.64 20.94 -7.79
CA PRO A 12 -16.24 21.23 -8.06
C PRO A 12 -15.54 19.92 -8.43
N GLN A 13 -14.89 19.91 -9.57
CA GLN A 13 -13.99 18.80 -9.90
C GLN A 13 -12.95 18.72 -8.79
N PRO A 14 -12.58 17.52 -8.34
CA PRO A 14 -11.47 17.38 -7.41
C PRO A 14 -10.27 18.10 -8.02
N PRO A 15 -9.45 18.78 -7.21
CA PRO A 15 -8.28 19.49 -7.72
C PRO A 15 -7.47 18.51 -8.59
N VAL A 16 -7.18 18.95 -9.80
CA VAL A 16 -6.28 18.22 -10.70
C VAL A 16 -5.00 18.04 -9.92
N ASN A 17 -4.66 16.80 -9.65
CA ASN A 17 -3.53 16.45 -8.81
C ASN A 17 -2.25 16.94 -9.52
N GLU A 18 -1.78 18.14 -9.18
CA GLU A 18 -0.53 18.70 -9.69
C GLU A 18 0.69 17.83 -9.32
N HIS A 19 0.47 16.87 -8.42
CA HIS A 19 1.45 15.85 -8.01
C HIS A 19 1.44 14.58 -8.89
N LYS A 20 0.78 14.56 -10.04
CA LYS A 20 0.88 13.44 -11.00
C LYS A 20 2.32 13.14 -11.43
N GLU A 21 3.23 14.07 -11.22
CA GLU A 21 4.65 13.86 -11.48
C GLU A 21 5.38 13.09 -10.37
N ILE A 22 4.74 12.88 -9.21
CA ILE A 22 5.28 12.08 -8.10
C ILE A 22 4.32 10.92 -7.85
N PRO A 23 4.39 9.86 -8.65
CA PRO A 23 3.59 8.67 -8.39
C PRO A 23 3.97 8.05 -7.05
N GLY A 24 3.01 7.44 -6.38
CA GLY A 24 3.17 6.78 -5.10
C GLY A 24 2.67 7.61 -3.91
N ASN A 25 2.98 7.13 -2.72
CA ASN A 25 2.53 7.74 -1.48
C ASN A 25 3.31 9.03 -1.19
N PRO A 26 2.64 10.19 -1.06
CA PRO A 26 3.30 11.49 -0.86
C PRO A 26 3.97 11.64 0.51
N SER A 27 3.70 10.73 1.45
CA SER A 27 4.32 10.76 2.78
C SER A 27 5.82 10.43 2.77
N THR A 28 6.32 9.93 1.64
CA THR A 28 7.75 9.71 1.40
C THR A 28 8.10 10.28 0.03
N ALA A 29 8.99 11.24 -0.02
CA ALA A 29 9.44 11.79 -1.30
C ALA A 29 10.44 10.83 -1.99
N LYS A 30 10.60 10.99 -3.31
CA LYS A 30 11.60 10.26 -4.08
C LYS A 30 13.00 10.52 -3.51
N SER A 31 13.75 9.47 -3.24
CA SER A 31 15.17 9.59 -3.00
C SER A 31 15.91 9.52 -4.34
N SER A 32 16.48 10.64 -4.78
CA SER A 32 17.32 10.69 -5.99
C SER A 32 18.76 10.23 -5.75
N GLN A 33 19.18 10.12 -4.51
CA GLN A 33 20.59 9.91 -4.15
C GLN A 33 20.90 8.50 -3.65
N GLN A 34 19.90 7.74 -3.22
CA GLN A 34 20.09 6.39 -2.72
C GLN A 34 19.79 5.35 -3.81
N LYS A 35 20.65 4.37 -3.91
CA LYS A 35 20.46 3.25 -4.84
C LYS A 35 19.76 2.12 -4.11
N LEU A 36 18.67 1.67 -4.67
CA LEU A 36 18.06 0.41 -4.27
C LEU A 36 19.05 -0.73 -4.49
N ASN A 37 19.06 -1.70 -3.59
CA ASN A 37 19.94 -2.86 -3.65
C ASN A 37 21.45 -2.54 -3.48
N ASP A 38 21.77 -1.40 -2.89
CA ASP A 38 23.16 -1.03 -2.66
C ASP A 38 23.69 -1.69 -1.37
N ARG A 39 24.54 -2.70 -1.53
CA ARG A 39 25.23 -3.37 -0.43
C ARG A 39 26.72 -3.01 -0.37
N THR A 40 27.12 -1.90 -0.99
CA THR A 40 28.53 -1.45 -0.99
C THR A 40 29.02 -1.01 0.40
N ASN A 41 28.10 -0.78 1.33
CA ASN A 41 28.41 -0.48 2.74
C ASN A 41 29.05 -1.69 3.49
N GLY A 42 28.97 -2.91 2.94
CA GLY A 42 29.49 -4.13 3.54
C GLY A 42 28.69 -4.64 4.75
N GLU A 43 27.56 -4.04 5.07
CA GLU A 43 26.69 -4.47 6.17
C GLU A 43 26.03 -5.83 5.85
N PRO A 44 25.96 -6.76 6.83
CA PRO A 44 25.27 -8.03 6.64
C PRO A 44 23.75 -7.79 6.51
N LEU A 45 23.05 -8.73 5.85
CA LEU A 45 21.60 -8.79 5.88
C LEU A 45 21.12 -9.05 7.32
N ARG A 46 20.06 -8.34 7.73
CA ARG A 46 19.51 -8.39 9.09
C ARG A 46 18.31 -9.32 9.20
N VAL A 47 17.51 -9.37 8.16
CA VAL A 47 16.23 -10.10 8.09
C VAL A 47 16.17 -11.03 6.90
N LEU A 48 16.59 -10.57 5.73
CA LEU A 48 16.66 -11.39 4.53
C LEU A 48 17.79 -12.40 4.67
N SER A 49 17.53 -13.66 4.29
CA SER A 49 18.59 -14.62 4.01
C SER A 49 19.27 -14.27 2.68
N GLU A 50 20.42 -14.89 2.39
CA GLU A 50 21.04 -14.76 1.06
C GLU A 50 20.14 -15.34 -0.04
N GLU A 51 19.32 -16.35 0.27
CA GLU A 51 18.33 -16.90 -0.65
C GLU A 51 17.20 -15.88 -0.92
N ASP A 52 16.64 -15.25 0.12
CA ASP A 52 15.64 -14.18 -0.01
C ASP A 52 16.19 -13.01 -0.81
N TRP A 53 17.44 -12.62 -0.58
CA TRP A 53 18.11 -11.55 -1.30
C TRP A 53 18.24 -11.87 -2.80
N ASN A 54 18.73 -13.06 -3.13
CA ASN A 54 18.87 -13.50 -4.52
C ASN A 54 17.49 -13.60 -5.20
N PHE A 55 16.48 -14.06 -4.47
CA PHE A 55 15.11 -14.12 -4.96
C PHE A 55 14.55 -12.71 -5.25
N TRP A 56 14.76 -11.78 -4.32
CA TRP A 56 14.38 -10.36 -4.46
C TRP A 56 15.00 -9.72 -5.70
N ILE A 57 16.31 -9.84 -5.86
CA ILE A 57 17.03 -9.26 -7.00
C ILE A 57 16.52 -9.84 -8.32
N THR A 58 16.24 -11.14 -8.34
CA THR A 58 15.83 -11.84 -9.56
C THR A 58 14.36 -11.58 -9.91
N ASN A 59 13.49 -11.56 -8.91
CA ASN A 59 12.04 -11.60 -9.15
C ASN A 59 11.30 -10.29 -8.83
N GLY A 60 12.01 -9.27 -8.32
CA GLY A 60 11.41 -7.96 -8.03
C GLY A 60 10.49 -7.93 -6.81
N TYR A 61 10.32 -9.03 -6.10
CA TYR A 61 9.56 -9.08 -4.84
C TYR A 61 10.14 -10.11 -3.87
N VAL A 62 9.79 -9.99 -2.59
CA VAL A 62 10.13 -10.96 -1.54
C VAL A 62 9.07 -10.97 -0.46
N VAL A 63 8.86 -12.13 0.19
CA VAL A 63 7.94 -12.29 1.32
C VAL A 63 8.75 -12.56 2.59
N ILE A 64 8.69 -11.62 3.51
CA ILE A 64 9.32 -11.72 4.83
C ILE A 64 8.35 -12.41 5.78
N LYS A 65 8.69 -13.62 6.17
CA LYS A 65 7.85 -14.41 7.07
C LYS A 65 7.86 -13.84 8.49
N ASN A 66 6.67 -13.79 9.11
CA ASN A 66 6.48 -13.35 10.48
C ASN A 66 7.15 -11.98 10.77
N ALA A 67 6.96 -11.00 9.87
CA ALA A 67 7.50 -9.64 10.04
C ALA A 67 6.86 -8.92 11.24
N VAL A 68 5.63 -9.29 11.58
CA VAL A 68 4.89 -8.78 12.73
C VAL A 68 4.26 -9.95 13.49
N PRO A 69 4.25 -9.93 14.84
CA PRO A 69 3.61 -10.96 15.64
C PRO A 69 2.13 -11.12 15.30
N LYS A 70 1.61 -12.36 15.25
CA LYS A 70 0.22 -12.66 14.91
C LYS A 70 -0.80 -11.95 15.81
N GLU A 71 -0.50 -11.81 17.10
CA GLU A 71 -1.37 -11.09 18.04
C GLU A 71 -1.51 -9.61 17.71
N GLN A 72 -0.44 -9.00 17.16
CA GLN A 72 -0.45 -7.59 16.79
C GLN A 72 -1.26 -7.37 15.51
N VAL A 73 -1.08 -8.22 14.50
CA VAL A 73 -1.87 -8.14 13.27
C VAL A 73 -3.35 -8.43 13.52
N LYS A 74 -3.66 -9.37 14.43
CA LYS A 74 -5.04 -9.68 14.84
C LYS A 74 -5.76 -8.50 15.45
N LYS A 75 -5.06 -7.70 16.29
CA LYS A 75 -5.65 -6.48 16.89
C LYS A 75 -6.06 -5.49 15.80
N LEU A 76 -5.21 -5.23 14.83
CA LEU A 76 -5.56 -4.33 13.73
C LEU A 76 -6.67 -4.93 12.87
N ALA A 77 -6.59 -6.21 12.50
CA ALA A 77 -7.64 -6.86 11.72
C ALA A 77 -9.02 -6.75 12.38
N GLY A 78 -9.12 -7.05 13.69
CA GLY A 78 -10.37 -6.89 14.45
C GLY A 78 -10.86 -5.44 14.46
N TYR A 79 -9.95 -4.48 14.68
CA TYR A 79 -10.30 -3.06 14.68
C TYR A 79 -10.81 -2.57 13.31
N LEU A 80 -10.30 -3.10 12.21
CA LEU A 80 -10.78 -2.72 10.88
C LEU A 80 -12.24 -3.11 10.64
N TRP A 81 -12.67 -4.25 11.16
CA TRP A 81 -14.06 -4.66 11.13
C TRP A 81 -14.96 -3.68 11.90
N GLU A 82 -14.56 -3.33 13.13
CA GLU A 82 -15.27 -2.34 13.96
C GLU A 82 -15.30 -0.96 13.29
N TYR A 83 -14.16 -0.55 12.73
CA TYR A 83 -14.01 0.76 12.06
C TYR A 83 -14.96 0.90 10.87
N GLU A 84 -15.22 -0.19 10.15
CA GLU A 84 -16.12 -0.22 8.99
C GLU A 84 -17.56 -0.62 9.35
N ASP A 85 -17.87 -0.75 10.64
CA ASP A 85 -19.21 -1.16 11.13
C ASP A 85 -19.67 -2.48 10.45
N LYS A 86 -18.77 -3.47 10.44
CA LYS A 86 -18.99 -4.77 9.82
C LYS A 86 -18.63 -5.90 10.78
N ASP A 87 -19.37 -6.99 10.67
CA ASP A 87 -19.18 -8.19 11.49
C ASP A 87 -18.50 -9.29 10.64
N PRO A 88 -17.33 -9.82 11.06
CA PRO A 88 -16.66 -10.90 10.34
C PRO A 88 -17.49 -12.18 10.22
N ASP A 89 -18.43 -12.40 11.14
CA ASP A 89 -19.27 -13.61 11.20
C ASP A 89 -20.64 -13.41 10.53
N ASP A 90 -20.98 -12.16 10.11
CA ASP A 90 -22.23 -11.84 9.42
C ASP A 90 -21.97 -11.24 8.04
N MET A 91 -21.99 -12.07 7.02
CA MET A 91 -21.77 -11.68 5.61
C MET A 91 -22.76 -10.63 5.09
N GLU A 92 -23.96 -10.50 5.67
CA GLU A 92 -24.88 -9.46 5.25
C GLU A 92 -24.35 -8.07 5.58
N THR A 93 -23.54 -7.94 6.63
CA THR A 93 -22.89 -6.68 7.00
C THR A 93 -21.82 -6.27 6.02
N TRP A 94 -21.13 -7.21 5.36
CA TRP A 94 -20.01 -6.93 4.46
C TRP A 94 -20.40 -6.05 3.28
N TYR A 95 -21.61 -6.27 2.75
CA TYR A 95 -22.12 -5.57 1.56
C TYR A 95 -23.15 -4.48 1.89
N ARG A 96 -23.41 -4.26 3.17
CA ARG A 96 -24.26 -3.17 3.60
C ARG A 96 -23.60 -1.85 3.16
N ARG A 97 -24.32 -1.07 2.37
CA ARG A 97 -23.81 0.26 2.01
C ARG A 97 -23.68 1.08 3.28
N PRO A 98 -22.54 1.72 3.51
CA PRO A 98 -22.48 2.75 4.52
C PRO A 98 -23.57 3.79 4.23
N ASN A 99 -24.07 4.43 5.27
CA ASN A 99 -24.99 5.56 5.13
C ASN A 99 -24.46 6.49 4.03
N ALA A 100 -25.33 7.04 3.17
CA ALA A 100 -24.94 7.84 2.01
C ALA A 100 -24.02 9.04 2.34
N MET A 101 -23.99 9.47 3.61
CA MET A 101 -23.04 10.45 4.14
C MET A 101 -21.65 9.87 4.41
N MET A 102 -21.52 8.53 4.52
CA MET A 102 -20.28 7.81 4.73
C MET A 102 -19.82 7.24 3.40
N GLN A 103 -19.54 8.08 2.41
CA GLN A 103 -19.14 7.60 1.09
C GLN A 103 -17.72 7.04 1.11
N MET A 104 -17.58 5.87 1.69
CA MET A 104 -16.42 5.03 1.49
C MET A 104 -16.52 4.34 0.13
N LYS A 105 -16.52 5.14 -0.93
CA LYS A 105 -16.52 4.63 -2.31
C LYS A 105 -15.38 3.66 -2.53
N GLU A 106 -14.27 3.93 -1.88
CA GLU A 106 -13.05 3.14 -2.04
C GLU A 106 -13.13 1.78 -1.37
N LEU A 107 -13.77 1.65 -0.20
CA LEU A 107 -14.02 0.34 0.40
C LEU A 107 -14.83 -0.55 -0.55
N ASN A 108 -15.89 -0.01 -1.15
CA ASN A 108 -16.75 -0.78 -2.04
C ASN A 108 -16.10 -1.12 -3.39
N ASN A 109 -15.16 -0.29 -3.87
CA ASN A 109 -14.53 -0.47 -5.17
C ASN A 109 -13.22 -1.27 -5.09
N THR A 110 -12.38 -0.96 -4.10
CA THR A 110 -11.01 -1.46 -4.00
C THR A 110 -10.72 -2.15 -2.68
N GLY A 111 -11.65 -2.11 -1.73
CA GLY A 111 -11.46 -2.62 -0.37
C GLY A 111 -10.61 -1.70 0.51
N MET A 112 -10.29 -0.48 0.08
CA MET A 112 -9.47 0.45 0.86
C MET A 112 -10.23 0.97 2.08
N VAL A 113 -9.57 0.90 3.24
CA VAL A 113 -10.05 1.45 4.51
C VAL A 113 -9.19 2.66 4.84
N GLU A 114 -9.84 3.81 4.92
CA GLU A 114 -9.16 5.09 5.13
C GLU A 114 -8.84 5.33 6.61
N ILE A 115 -7.93 4.54 7.12
CA ILE A 115 -7.33 4.63 8.45
C ILE A 115 -5.81 4.81 8.30
N TYR A 116 -5.24 5.80 8.96
CA TYR A 116 -3.86 6.24 8.73
C TYR A 116 -3.00 6.19 9.99
N ASN A 117 -3.49 6.71 11.10
CA ASN A 117 -2.68 7.05 12.27
C ASN A 117 -3.09 6.35 13.57
N HIS A 118 -3.98 5.36 13.49
CA HIS A 118 -4.37 4.56 14.65
C HIS A 118 -3.17 3.83 15.28
N GLN A 119 -3.19 3.62 16.60
CA GLN A 119 -2.11 2.95 17.33
C GLN A 119 -1.71 1.62 16.69
N TYR A 120 -2.68 0.76 16.33
CA TYR A 120 -2.38 -0.56 15.74
C TYR A 120 -1.74 -0.46 14.35
N MET A 121 -2.00 0.62 13.59
CA MET A 121 -1.30 0.91 12.33
C MET A 121 0.18 1.25 12.60
N TRP A 122 0.44 2.07 13.64
CA TRP A 122 1.79 2.46 14.02
C TRP A 122 2.56 1.33 14.68
N ASP A 123 1.90 0.46 15.48
CA ASP A 123 2.54 -0.72 16.07
C ASP A 123 3.19 -1.61 15.00
N ASN A 124 2.49 -1.82 13.88
CA ASN A 124 3.03 -2.57 12.77
C ASN A 124 4.17 -1.84 12.03
N ARG A 125 4.01 -0.53 11.78
CA ARG A 125 5.02 0.29 11.09
C ARG A 125 6.33 0.37 11.86
N GLN A 126 6.27 0.42 13.17
CA GLN A 126 7.46 0.53 14.04
C GLN A 126 8.00 -0.83 14.50
N SER A 127 7.53 -1.94 13.93
CA SER A 127 8.11 -3.25 14.17
C SER A 127 9.58 -3.28 13.70
N PRO A 128 10.54 -3.63 14.58
CA PRO A 128 11.94 -3.66 14.19
C PRO A 128 12.23 -4.58 13.00
N ARG A 129 11.52 -5.71 12.90
CA ARG A 129 11.72 -6.66 11.80
C ARG A 129 11.21 -6.10 10.47
N VAL A 130 10.10 -5.34 10.47
CA VAL A 130 9.62 -4.63 9.29
C VAL A 130 10.65 -3.60 8.83
N HIS A 131 11.14 -2.76 9.74
CA HIS A 131 12.16 -1.77 9.43
C HIS A 131 13.45 -2.41 8.89
N GLN A 132 13.95 -3.45 9.54
CA GLN A 132 15.19 -4.12 9.14
C GLN A 132 15.08 -4.79 7.77
N ALA A 133 13.89 -5.33 7.41
CA ALA A 133 13.67 -5.89 6.08
C ALA A 133 13.79 -4.81 4.97
N PHE A 134 13.22 -3.64 5.20
CA PHE A 134 13.40 -2.51 4.28
C PHE A 134 14.85 -1.97 4.30
N ALA A 135 15.51 -1.97 5.46
CA ALA A 135 16.90 -1.56 5.57
C ALA A 135 17.84 -2.48 4.77
N ASP A 136 17.57 -3.79 4.74
CA ASP A 136 18.30 -4.74 3.90
C ASP A 136 18.16 -4.39 2.42
N VAL A 137 16.95 -4.06 1.97
CA VAL A 137 16.64 -3.73 0.57
C VAL A 137 17.28 -2.39 0.15
N TRP A 138 17.33 -1.42 1.06
CA TRP A 138 17.87 -0.08 0.79
C TRP A 138 19.37 0.06 1.10
N GLY A 139 19.97 -0.86 1.84
CA GLY A 139 21.35 -0.73 2.31
C GLY A 139 21.55 0.40 3.32
N THR A 140 20.47 0.87 3.96
CA THR A 140 20.49 1.90 4.99
C THR A 140 19.33 1.72 5.96
N ASP A 141 19.56 2.02 7.24
CA ASP A 141 18.53 2.05 8.29
C ASP A 141 17.86 3.42 8.45
N ARG A 142 18.38 4.46 7.78
CA ARG A 142 17.82 5.83 7.83
C ARG A 142 16.62 5.94 6.90
N LEU A 143 15.48 5.41 7.35
CA LEU A 143 14.25 5.32 6.56
C LEU A 143 13.09 6.10 7.18
N TRP A 144 12.19 6.59 6.34
CA TRP A 144 10.86 7.03 6.73
C TRP A 144 9.81 6.04 6.24
N VAL A 145 8.82 5.75 7.10
CA VAL A 145 7.70 4.86 6.76
C VAL A 145 6.56 5.64 6.12
N THR A 146 5.86 5.03 5.17
CA THR A 146 4.65 5.62 4.58
C THR A 146 3.53 5.73 5.61
N ILE A 147 2.78 6.83 5.56
CA ILE A 147 1.49 6.98 6.25
C ILE A 147 0.42 6.59 5.23
N ASP A 148 0.08 5.30 5.20
CA ASP A 148 -0.82 4.71 4.22
C ASP A 148 -1.94 3.93 4.91
N ARG A 149 -2.84 3.36 4.16
CA ARG A 149 -4.13 2.80 4.54
C ARG A 149 -4.07 1.32 4.85
N ALA A 150 -5.24 0.80 5.23
CA ALA A 150 -5.51 -0.62 5.31
C ALA A 150 -6.45 -1.07 4.16
N ASN A 151 -6.75 -2.36 4.13
CA ASN A 151 -7.61 -2.96 3.13
C ASN A 151 -8.46 -4.07 3.73
N LEU A 152 -9.76 -4.06 3.39
CA LEU A 152 -10.74 -5.12 3.60
C LEU A 152 -11.33 -5.46 2.24
N ASN A 153 -10.88 -6.55 1.61
CA ASN A 153 -11.35 -6.94 0.29
C ASN A 153 -12.28 -8.14 0.39
N PHE A 154 -13.57 -7.85 0.31
CA PHE A 154 -14.63 -8.85 0.38
C PHE A 154 -14.72 -9.69 -0.90
N PRO A 155 -15.32 -10.89 -0.84
CA PRO A 155 -15.64 -11.65 -2.03
C PRO A 155 -16.54 -10.87 -3.00
N LEU A 156 -16.38 -11.15 -4.28
CA LEU A 156 -17.27 -10.58 -5.30
C LEU A 156 -18.71 -11.07 -5.07
N ARG A 157 -19.66 -10.17 -5.18
CA ARG A 157 -21.08 -10.52 -5.12
C ARG A 157 -21.48 -11.36 -6.33
N PRO A 158 -22.44 -12.27 -6.19
CA PRO A 158 -23.03 -12.95 -7.33
C PRO A 158 -23.48 -11.95 -8.41
N GLY A 159 -23.10 -12.20 -9.67
CA GLY A 159 -23.42 -11.33 -10.80
C GLY A 159 -22.48 -10.14 -11.02
N PHE A 160 -21.46 -9.96 -10.17
CA PHE A 160 -20.38 -9.00 -10.41
C PHE A 160 -19.15 -9.73 -10.92
N GLU A 161 -18.56 -9.23 -11.99
CA GLU A 161 -17.32 -9.72 -12.54
C GLU A 161 -16.22 -8.67 -12.34
N TYR A 162 -15.10 -9.10 -11.78
CA TYR A 162 -13.86 -8.36 -11.75
C TYR A 162 -12.73 -9.32 -12.09
N LYS A 163 -12.05 -9.06 -13.18
CA LYS A 163 -10.97 -9.96 -13.67
C LYS A 163 -9.62 -9.66 -13.04
N GLY A 164 -9.53 -8.64 -12.21
CA GLY A 164 -8.25 -8.08 -11.79
C GLY A 164 -7.59 -7.31 -12.95
N PHE A 165 -6.52 -6.63 -12.63
CA PHE A 165 -5.66 -5.98 -13.62
C PHE A 165 -4.22 -6.04 -13.14
N ILE A 166 -3.29 -5.93 -14.09
CA ILE A 166 -1.87 -5.76 -13.82
C ILE A 166 -1.49 -4.36 -14.28
N HIS A 167 -0.71 -3.66 -13.47
CA HIS A 167 -0.28 -2.30 -13.73
C HIS A 167 1.08 -2.01 -13.11
N TRP A 168 1.62 -0.87 -13.43
CA TRP A 168 2.65 -0.19 -12.65
C TRP A 168 2.06 1.07 -12.03
N ASP A 169 2.42 1.37 -10.79
CA ASP A 169 2.06 2.64 -10.14
C ASP A 169 2.91 3.81 -10.64
N TYR A 170 4.01 3.50 -11.31
CA TYR A 170 4.98 4.44 -11.87
C TYR A 170 5.21 4.14 -13.33
N ASP A 171 5.52 5.15 -14.12
CA ASP A 171 5.97 4.91 -15.48
C ASP A 171 7.32 4.16 -15.48
N PRO A 172 7.36 2.90 -15.91
CA PRO A 172 8.58 2.11 -15.88
C PRO A 172 9.68 2.62 -16.81
N GLU A 173 9.34 3.45 -17.81
CA GLU A 173 10.33 4.09 -18.68
C GLU A 173 11.21 5.08 -17.91
N THR A 174 10.69 5.68 -16.84
CA THR A 174 11.44 6.60 -15.97
C THR A 174 12.40 5.89 -15.02
N ARG A 175 12.37 4.55 -14.98
CA ARG A 175 13.18 3.72 -14.06
C ARG A 175 13.09 4.19 -12.60
N PRO A 176 11.90 4.24 -12.01
CA PRO A 176 11.73 4.71 -10.65
C PRO A 176 12.48 3.82 -9.66
N VAL A 177 13.20 4.46 -8.76
CA VAL A 177 13.88 3.78 -7.64
C VAL A 177 12.98 3.88 -6.43
N ASN A 178 12.12 2.89 -6.26
CA ASN A 178 11.14 2.85 -5.18
C ASN A 178 10.75 1.41 -4.85
N VAL A 179 10.23 1.21 -3.65
CA VAL A 179 9.66 -0.06 -3.19
C VAL A 179 8.32 0.17 -2.52
N GLN A 180 7.49 -0.84 -2.56
CA GLN A 180 6.21 -0.86 -1.88
C GLN A 180 6.10 -2.09 -1.01
N GLY A 181 5.21 -2.06 -0.01
CA GLY A 181 5.03 -3.19 0.88
C GLY A 181 3.58 -3.39 1.32
N VAL A 182 3.27 -4.65 1.55
CA VAL A 182 1.95 -5.11 1.99
C VAL A 182 2.12 -6.07 3.16
N LEU A 183 1.63 -5.70 4.33
CA LEU A 183 1.55 -6.57 5.50
C LEU A 183 0.23 -7.35 5.44
N ALA A 184 0.28 -8.67 5.44
CA ALA A 184 -0.91 -9.51 5.54
C ALA A 184 -1.45 -9.50 6.97
N LEU A 185 -2.72 -9.13 7.14
CA LEU A 185 -3.42 -9.13 8.43
C LEU A 185 -4.32 -10.37 8.59
N ALA A 186 -4.52 -11.13 7.53
CA ALA A 186 -5.17 -12.44 7.49
C ALA A 186 -4.42 -13.34 6.53
N ASP A 187 -4.59 -14.65 6.64
CA ASP A 187 -3.99 -15.62 5.74
C ASP A 187 -4.51 -15.41 4.31
N GLN A 188 -3.61 -15.32 3.35
CA GLN A 188 -3.86 -15.13 1.91
C GLN A 188 -3.29 -16.31 1.11
N THR A 189 -3.56 -17.53 1.58
CA THR A 189 -3.03 -18.76 1.00
C THR A 189 -3.94 -19.38 -0.05
N ASP A 190 -5.24 -19.05 -0.01
CA ASP A 190 -6.22 -19.48 -1.02
C ASP A 190 -6.05 -18.65 -2.31
N PRO A 191 -5.82 -19.27 -3.48
CA PRO A 191 -5.65 -18.54 -4.72
C PRO A 191 -6.90 -17.77 -5.18
N ASN A 192 -8.06 -18.03 -4.57
CA ASN A 192 -9.33 -17.41 -4.93
C ASN A 192 -9.73 -16.23 -4.00
N MET A 193 -9.03 -15.99 -2.90
CA MET A 193 -9.43 -14.99 -1.90
C MET A 193 -8.86 -13.59 -2.11
N GLY A 194 -8.54 -13.19 -3.31
CA GLY A 194 -7.85 -11.91 -3.52
C GLY A 194 -6.35 -12.01 -3.17
N GLY A 195 -5.71 -10.87 -2.99
CA GLY A 195 -4.29 -10.79 -2.63
C GLY A 195 -3.39 -10.37 -3.80
N PHE A 196 -2.13 -10.21 -3.49
CA PHE A 196 -1.14 -9.73 -4.45
C PHE A 196 -0.85 -10.77 -5.55
N GLN A 197 -0.75 -10.28 -6.77
CA GLN A 197 -0.26 -11.02 -7.92
C GLN A 197 0.69 -10.17 -8.73
N CYS A 198 1.65 -10.79 -9.42
CA CYS A 198 2.68 -10.11 -10.18
C CYS A 198 3.17 -10.95 -11.36
N ILE A 199 4.04 -10.36 -12.18
CA ILE A 199 4.65 -11.03 -13.34
C ILE A 199 6.18 -10.88 -13.27
N PRO A 200 6.88 -11.70 -12.45
CA PRO A 200 8.32 -11.59 -12.29
C PRO A 200 9.12 -11.81 -13.58
N GLU A 201 8.56 -12.56 -14.52
CA GLU A 201 9.19 -12.72 -15.83
C GLU A 201 9.23 -11.40 -16.60
N LEU A 202 8.15 -10.62 -16.56
CA LEU A 202 8.12 -9.30 -17.20
C LEU A 202 9.05 -8.31 -16.49
N TYR A 203 9.16 -8.37 -15.17
CA TYR A 203 10.16 -7.61 -14.43
C TYR A 203 11.58 -7.87 -14.94
N ARG A 204 11.96 -9.15 -15.10
CA ARG A 204 13.28 -9.54 -15.60
C ARG A 204 13.53 -9.16 -17.05
N THR A 205 12.50 -9.21 -17.87
CA THR A 205 12.61 -9.07 -19.34
C THR A 205 12.11 -7.72 -19.85
N TYR A 206 11.81 -6.78 -18.95
CA TYR A 206 11.20 -5.49 -19.31
C TYR A 206 11.91 -4.80 -20.48
N ASP A 207 13.24 -4.72 -20.48
CA ASP A 207 14.00 -4.02 -21.53
C ASP A 207 13.83 -4.64 -22.93
N SER A 208 13.76 -5.95 -23.01
CA SER A 208 13.53 -6.65 -24.28
C SER A 208 12.05 -6.66 -24.67
N TRP A 209 11.15 -6.69 -23.69
CA TRP A 209 9.70 -6.64 -23.90
C TRP A 209 9.29 -5.27 -24.44
N ARG A 210 9.72 -4.17 -23.82
CA ARG A 210 9.35 -2.80 -24.20
C ARG A 210 9.70 -2.46 -25.65
N LEU A 211 10.82 -2.97 -26.17
CA LEU A 211 11.26 -2.74 -27.55
C LEU A 211 10.34 -3.36 -28.62
N ARG A 212 9.45 -4.26 -28.21
CA ARG A 212 8.47 -4.93 -29.07
C ARG A 212 7.06 -4.37 -28.92
N GLN A 213 6.89 -3.39 -28.04
CA GLN A 213 5.60 -2.78 -27.78
C GLN A 213 5.35 -1.57 -28.70
N PRO A 214 4.07 -1.25 -28.99
CA PRO A 214 3.71 -0.02 -29.70
C PRO A 214 4.22 1.22 -28.93
N GLU A 215 4.62 2.26 -29.67
CA GLU A 215 5.09 3.51 -29.07
C GLU A 215 3.99 4.25 -28.29
N ASP A 216 2.74 4.11 -28.71
CA ASP A 216 1.55 4.74 -28.12
C ASP A 216 0.86 3.91 -27.02
N ARG A 217 1.53 2.85 -26.52
CA ARG A 217 0.98 2.02 -25.42
C ARG A 217 0.70 2.82 -24.16
N ASP A 218 -0.25 2.38 -23.36
CA ASP A 218 -0.38 2.86 -21.99
C ASP A 218 0.81 2.38 -21.16
N HIS A 219 1.67 3.30 -20.71
CA HIS A 219 2.87 2.96 -19.95
C HIS A 219 2.59 2.30 -18.61
N TYR A 220 1.40 2.53 -18.05
CA TYR A 220 1.02 1.98 -16.76
C TYR A 220 0.36 0.60 -16.85
N LYS A 221 0.01 0.15 -18.07
CA LYS A 221 -0.70 -1.13 -18.29
C LYS A 221 0.07 -2.01 -19.26
N PRO A 222 0.76 -3.04 -18.76
CA PRO A 222 1.46 -3.97 -19.64
C PRO A 222 0.50 -4.85 -20.45
N ASP A 223 0.89 -5.18 -21.68
CA ASP A 223 0.36 -6.38 -22.32
C ASP A 223 0.94 -7.60 -21.61
N THR A 224 0.08 -8.36 -20.99
CA THR A 224 0.43 -9.56 -20.20
C THR A 224 0.32 -10.86 -20.98
N THR A 225 0.04 -10.79 -22.29
CA THR A 225 -0.12 -11.97 -23.14
C THR A 225 1.15 -12.81 -23.16
N GLY A 226 1.01 -14.07 -22.82
CA GLY A 226 2.10 -15.05 -22.80
C GLY A 226 2.92 -15.10 -21.51
N PHE A 227 2.60 -14.26 -20.52
CA PHE A 227 3.23 -14.31 -19.21
C PHE A 227 2.40 -15.06 -18.18
N GLU A 228 3.06 -15.75 -17.27
CA GLU A 228 2.42 -16.38 -16.11
C GLU A 228 2.20 -15.36 -15.00
N LEU A 229 0.98 -15.33 -14.45
CA LEU A 229 0.62 -14.57 -13.26
C LEU A 229 0.96 -15.37 -12.00
N VAL A 230 1.91 -14.87 -11.24
CA VAL A 230 2.27 -15.43 -9.93
C VAL A 230 1.33 -14.91 -8.87
N LYS A 231 0.54 -15.80 -8.25
CA LYS A 231 -0.32 -15.50 -7.10
C LYS A 231 0.48 -15.70 -5.81
N VAL A 232 0.92 -14.60 -5.21
CA VAL A 232 1.76 -14.66 -4.00
C VAL A 232 0.92 -15.10 -2.81
N LYS A 233 1.42 -16.12 -2.09
CA LYS A 233 0.80 -16.63 -0.86
C LYS A 233 1.47 -15.98 0.35
N MET A 234 0.65 -15.54 1.30
CA MET A 234 1.08 -14.92 2.55
C MET A 234 0.25 -15.46 3.70
N GLU A 235 0.86 -15.56 4.86
CA GLU A 235 0.16 -15.81 6.12
C GLU A 235 0.05 -14.51 6.92
N ALA A 236 -0.87 -14.46 7.88
CA ALA A 236 -1.01 -13.32 8.78
C ALA A 236 0.32 -13.02 9.49
N GLY A 237 0.80 -11.79 9.38
CA GLY A 237 2.09 -11.34 9.88
C GLY A 237 3.22 -11.33 8.84
N ASP A 238 3.01 -11.88 7.65
CA ASP A 238 3.99 -11.80 6.56
C ASP A 238 3.97 -10.42 5.91
N LEU A 239 5.15 -9.92 5.56
CA LEU A 239 5.34 -8.68 4.81
C LEU A 239 5.86 -9.00 3.40
N LEU A 240 5.11 -8.61 2.40
CA LEU A 240 5.58 -8.54 1.02
C LEU A 240 6.28 -7.21 0.80
N ILE A 241 7.47 -7.23 0.19
CA ILE A 241 8.13 -6.05 -0.38
C ILE A 241 8.29 -6.27 -1.88
N PHE A 242 7.97 -5.28 -2.69
CA PHE A 242 8.13 -5.36 -4.15
C PHE A 242 8.69 -4.07 -4.75
N ASN A 243 9.44 -4.24 -5.82
CA ASN A 243 10.07 -3.18 -6.58
C ASN A 243 9.00 -2.44 -7.43
N SER A 244 9.11 -1.14 -7.57
CA SER A 244 8.19 -0.34 -8.39
C SER A 244 8.19 -0.70 -9.87
N LEU A 245 9.21 -1.42 -10.33
CA LEU A 245 9.26 -1.99 -11.69
C LEU A 245 8.55 -3.35 -11.81
N GLU A 246 8.11 -3.94 -10.69
CA GLU A 246 7.35 -5.19 -10.72
C GLU A 246 5.92 -4.92 -11.20
N PRO A 247 5.49 -5.47 -12.34
CA PRO A 247 4.11 -5.35 -12.79
C PRO A 247 3.22 -6.20 -11.88
N HIS A 248 2.25 -5.54 -11.25
CA HIS A 248 1.50 -6.15 -10.17
C HIS A 248 0.03 -5.76 -10.16
N GLY A 249 -0.72 -6.37 -9.28
CA GLY A 249 -2.12 -6.04 -9.02
C GLY A 249 -2.74 -6.86 -7.91
N ILE A 250 -4.00 -6.63 -7.66
CA ILE A 250 -4.79 -7.42 -6.74
C ILE A 250 -5.67 -8.38 -7.53
N ARG A 251 -5.51 -9.68 -7.27
CA ARG A 251 -6.37 -10.69 -7.87
C ARG A 251 -7.81 -10.58 -7.34
N PRO A 252 -8.83 -10.94 -8.13
CA PRO A 252 -10.21 -10.93 -7.67
C PRO A 252 -10.40 -11.87 -6.48
N ASN A 253 -11.28 -11.48 -5.55
CA ASN A 253 -11.71 -12.35 -4.47
C ASN A 253 -12.97 -13.11 -4.89
N THR A 254 -12.81 -14.35 -5.28
CA THR A 254 -13.88 -15.27 -5.70
C THR A 254 -14.10 -16.41 -4.71
N SER A 255 -13.56 -16.30 -3.50
CA SER A 255 -13.64 -17.36 -2.48
C SER A 255 -15.07 -17.59 -1.95
N GLY A 256 -15.91 -16.57 -2.01
CA GLY A 256 -17.28 -16.61 -1.49
C GLY A 256 -17.41 -16.25 -0.01
N ASP A 257 -16.43 -16.59 0.83
CA ASP A 257 -16.51 -16.48 2.29
C ASP A 257 -15.24 -15.96 2.98
N LYS A 258 -14.14 -15.71 2.25
CA LYS A 258 -12.87 -15.28 2.84
C LYS A 258 -12.60 -13.82 2.50
N VAL A 259 -12.23 -13.04 3.50
CA VAL A 259 -11.89 -11.63 3.33
C VAL A 259 -10.38 -11.45 3.37
N ARG A 260 -9.82 -10.80 2.34
CA ARG A 260 -8.44 -10.37 2.38
C ARG A 260 -8.31 -9.15 3.26
N ILE A 261 -7.40 -9.19 4.22
CA ILE A 261 -7.12 -8.06 5.11
C ILE A 261 -5.63 -7.74 5.01
N ALA A 262 -5.29 -6.47 4.82
CA ALA A 262 -3.91 -6.03 4.69
C ALA A 262 -3.70 -4.60 5.21
N GLN A 263 -2.45 -4.27 5.52
CA GLN A 263 -1.98 -2.89 5.73
C GLN A 263 -0.89 -2.58 4.72
N TYR A 264 -0.92 -1.39 4.13
CA TYR A 264 0.15 -0.92 3.26
C TYR A 264 1.25 -0.27 4.09
N ILE A 265 2.46 -0.80 3.99
CA ILE A 265 3.65 -0.32 4.70
C ILE A 265 4.81 -0.31 3.72
N SER A 266 5.26 0.86 3.34
CA SER A 266 6.48 1.02 2.56
C SER A 266 7.47 1.89 3.33
N MET A 267 8.75 1.73 3.06
CA MET A 267 9.78 2.59 3.64
C MET A 267 10.72 3.08 2.55
N MET A 268 11.09 4.34 2.67
CA MET A 268 11.96 5.03 1.73
C MET A 268 13.08 5.73 2.50
N PRO A 269 14.25 5.97 1.90
CA PRO A 269 15.30 6.74 2.53
C PRO A 269 14.80 8.08 3.07
N ALA A 270 15.18 8.38 4.31
CA ALA A 270 14.74 9.59 5.01
C ALA A 270 15.29 10.84 4.33
N GLN A 271 14.42 11.83 4.11
CA GLN A 271 14.80 13.14 3.56
C GLN A 271 14.87 14.17 4.68
N GLU A 272 15.85 14.02 5.54
CA GLU A 272 15.96 14.84 6.76
C GLU A 272 16.16 16.34 6.51
N ASP A 273 16.59 16.73 5.31
CA ASP A 273 16.74 18.12 4.89
C ASP A 273 15.44 18.70 4.30
N ASN A 274 14.41 17.86 4.10
CA ASN A 274 13.09 18.31 3.65
C ASN A 274 12.18 18.61 4.85
N ASP A 275 12.40 19.76 5.47
CA ASP A 275 11.66 20.19 6.67
C ASP A 275 10.14 20.30 6.41
N ALA A 276 9.72 20.70 5.21
CA ALA A 276 8.31 20.82 4.87
C ALA A 276 7.62 19.44 4.84
N LEU A 277 8.21 18.46 4.18
CA LEU A 277 7.70 17.09 4.17
C LEU A 277 7.74 16.49 5.58
N ARG A 278 8.81 16.70 6.31
CA ARG A 278 8.96 16.25 7.70
C ARG A 278 7.85 16.80 8.59
N GLN A 279 7.58 18.09 8.53
CA GLN A 279 6.53 18.72 9.32
C GLN A 279 5.15 18.20 8.93
N TRP A 280 4.86 18.08 7.64
CA TRP A 280 3.61 17.54 7.14
C TRP A 280 3.32 16.13 7.67
N ARG A 281 4.32 15.24 7.68
CA ARG A 281 4.24 13.90 8.26
C ARG A 281 3.90 13.93 9.75
N ILE A 282 4.59 14.80 10.50
CA ILE A 282 4.38 14.97 11.94
C ILE A 282 2.98 15.50 12.23
N ASP A 283 2.49 16.43 11.42
CA ASP A 283 1.15 17.00 11.58
C ASP A 283 0.05 15.97 11.24
N SER A 284 0.24 15.17 10.20
CA SER A 284 -0.67 14.04 9.88
C SER A 284 -0.79 13.08 11.08
N TRP A 285 0.31 12.66 11.67
CA TRP A 285 0.30 11.79 12.86
C TRP A 285 -0.34 12.48 14.07
N ARG A 286 0.06 13.71 14.37
CA ARG A 286 -0.42 14.45 15.54
C ARG A 286 -1.93 14.72 15.47
N ASN A 287 -2.41 15.10 14.32
CA ASN A 287 -3.82 15.43 14.09
C ASN A 287 -4.66 14.21 13.73
N ARG A 288 -4.06 13.08 13.41
CA ARG A 288 -4.72 11.84 12.92
C ARG A 288 -5.47 12.10 11.61
N ASP A 289 -4.90 12.90 10.75
CA ASP A 289 -5.42 13.22 9.43
C ASP A 289 -4.72 12.41 8.34
N ALA A 290 -5.43 12.15 7.24
CA ALA A 290 -4.80 11.72 6.01
C ALA A 290 -3.81 12.80 5.53
N MET A 291 -2.78 12.38 4.80
CA MET A 291 -1.89 13.34 4.17
C MET A 291 -2.62 14.05 3.02
N GLU A 292 -2.67 15.38 3.09
CA GLU A 292 -3.33 16.20 2.08
C GLU A 292 -2.71 15.97 0.69
N GLY A 293 -3.54 15.96 -0.34
CA GLY A 293 -3.10 15.71 -1.72
C GLY A 293 -2.90 14.23 -2.06
N TYR A 294 -3.16 13.31 -1.15
CA TYR A 294 -3.20 11.90 -1.45
C TYR A 294 -4.41 11.55 -2.33
N ALA A 295 -4.29 10.44 -3.09
CA ALA A 295 -5.31 10.04 -4.09
C ALA A 295 -6.72 9.84 -3.51
N PHE A 296 -6.82 9.68 -2.19
CA PHE A 296 -8.08 9.44 -1.49
C PHE A 296 -8.30 10.52 -0.44
N PRO A 297 -9.56 10.96 -0.28
CA PRO A 297 -9.87 12.18 0.49
C PRO A 297 -9.76 12.03 2.02
N GLY A 298 -9.41 10.86 2.52
CA GLY A 298 -9.48 10.54 3.94
C GLY A 298 -10.89 10.15 4.40
N ASP A 299 -11.04 9.92 5.70
CA ASP A 299 -12.33 9.61 6.29
C ASP A 299 -13.17 10.87 6.49
N PRO A 300 -14.29 11.07 5.74
CA PRO A 300 -15.12 12.25 5.88
C PRO A 300 -15.77 12.39 7.28
N LEU A 301 -15.83 11.31 8.05
CA LEU A 301 -16.35 11.31 9.41
C LEU A 301 -15.26 11.57 10.47
N GLN A 302 -14.00 11.67 10.05
CA GLN A 302 -12.86 11.91 10.95
C GLN A 302 -12.86 10.96 12.16
N ARG A 303 -13.16 9.69 11.93
CA ARG A 303 -13.31 8.69 13.01
C ARG A 303 -12.02 8.48 13.81
N GLU A 304 -10.88 8.65 13.17
CA GLU A 304 -9.59 8.57 13.85
C GLU A 304 -9.40 9.66 14.92
N HIS A 305 -10.05 10.80 14.79
CA HIS A 305 -9.97 11.87 15.80
C HIS A 305 -10.55 11.46 17.17
N ARG A 306 -11.33 10.39 17.23
CA ARG A 306 -11.86 9.84 18.48
C ARG A 306 -10.81 9.06 19.28
N ASN A 307 -9.73 8.66 18.62
CA ASN A 307 -8.64 7.91 19.23
C ASN A 307 -7.53 8.85 19.75
N PRO A 308 -6.75 8.45 20.77
CA PRO A 308 -5.57 9.19 21.16
C PRO A 308 -4.54 9.21 20.01
N VAL A 309 -3.61 10.15 20.07
CA VAL A 309 -2.44 10.15 19.19
C VAL A 309 -1.62 8.90 19.48
N ALA A 310 -1.20 8.19 18.45
CA ALA A 310 -0.45 6.95 18.60
C ALA A 310 0.88 7.18 19.33
N GLU A 311 1.20 6.32 20.26
CA GLU A 311 2.48 6.30 20.97
C GLU A 311 3.55 5.67 20.05
N LEU A 312 4.70 6.35 19.99
CA LEU A 312 5.80 5.92 19.15
C LEU A 312 6.99 5.48 19.99
N SER A 313 7.51 4.30 19.67
CA SER A 313 8.82 3.85 20.15
C SER A 313 9.93 4.77 19.66
N PRO A 314 11.16 4.68 20.21
CA PRO A 314 12.30 5.43 19.67
C PRO A 314 12.50 5.20 18.15
N LEU A 315 12.27 3.97 17.66
CA LEU A 315 12.30 3.68 16.23
C LEU A 315 11.15 4.37 15.49
N GLY A 316 9.92 4.27 16.01
CA GLY A 316 8.74 4.89 15.41
C GLY A 316 8.88 6.40 15.25
N ARG A 317 9.51 7.09 16.23
CA ARG A 317 9.80 8.52 16.18
C ARG A 317 10.74 8.88 15.02
N LYS A 318 11.76 8.06 14.77
CA LYS A 318 12.67 8.23 13.63
C LYS A 318 11.96 7.90 12.31
N LEU A 319 11.20 6.80 12.27
CA LEU A 319 10.42 6.40 11.09
C LEU A 319 9.36 7.43 10.69
N LEU A 320 8.80 8.16 11.64
CA LEU A 320 7.91 9.30 11.37
C LEU A 320 8.69 10.55 10.90
N GLY A 321 9.91 10.73 11.34
CA GLY A 321 10.69 11.94 11.20
C GLY A 321 10.55 12.90 12.39
N LEU A 322 9.97 12.45 13.52
CA LEU A 322 9.89 13.24 14.74
C LEU A 322 11.28 13.44 15.35
N ASP A 323 12.06 12.37 15.37
CA ASP A 323 13.49 12.41 15.69
C ASP A 323 14.32 12.20 14.41
N ARG A 324 15.53 12.77 14.37
CA ARG A 324 16.49 12.54 13.29
C ARG A 324 17.21 11.20 13.48
N TRP A 325 17.72 10.67 12.39
CA TRP A 325 18.54 9.45 12.36
C TRP A 325 19.96 9.71 12.85
#